data_6106929c8be98ed2fe5c2ce82e5c9260
#
_entry.id   6106929c8be98ed2fe5c2ce82e5c9260
#
_cell.length_a   1.000
_cell.length_b   1.000
_cell.length_c   1.000
_cell.angle_alpha   90.00
_cell.angle_beta   90.00
_cell.angle_gamma   90.00
#
_symmetry.space_group_name_H-M   'P 1'
#
loop_
_entity.id
_entity.type
_entity.pdbx_description
1 polymer ?
#
loop_
_entity_poly.entity_id
_entity_poly.type
_entity_poly.pdbx_seq_one_letter_code
_entity_poly.pdbx_strand_id
1 'polypeptide(L)'
;MFVVPLGQVDIDLAKFDEVVHQYIPSGHNIHNTPIQEFVQLSELKCLPIIDVHKANCAIGSLGGGNHFIEVNEDDDGCKYLVIHSGSRNLGVRVCQYYQKMAESLCSRGFADRNEIIQHLKAEGRANEIQTELSKIKPISVPNGLAYITGEVQEHYFHDMQIVQMYAQMNRETMAYIILAKLGLKISMAIQPFHTVHNYIDFSTSGIILRKGAVRANQGEQLIIPMNMRDGSLICVGKGNPDWNFSAPHGAGRLMSRKKAKESLSVEQFTNVMNNVYSSSVCEATLDEAPMAYKPMRAIIDAIQDTVEVKKIIRPIYNFKAKE
;
A
#
# COMPACT_ATOMS: atom_id res chain seq x y z
N MET A 1 -0.24 4.68 -3.73
CA MET A 1 -0.93 5.99 -3.75
C MET A 1 -1.57 6.20 -5.10
N PHE A 2 -2.58 7.09 -5.17
CA PHE A 2 -3.23 7.50 -6.40
C PHE A 2 -3.25 9.02 -6.45
N VAL A 3 -2.77 9.61 -7.53
CA VAL A 3 -2.69 11.05 -7.75
C VAL A 3 -3.64 11.43 -8.87
N VAL A 4 -4.58 12.32 -8.58
CA VAL A 4 -5.58 12.82 -9.54
C VAL A 4 -5.41 14.33 -9.70
N PRO A 5 -4.91 14.80 -10.83
CA PRO A 5 -4.81 16.21 -11.11
C PRO A 5 -6.20 16.82 -11.32
N LEU A 6 -6.46 17.95 -10.65
CA LEU A 6 -7.74 18.67 -10.72
C LEU A 6 -7.61 19.99 -11.53
N GLY A 7 -6.37 20.45 -11.76
CA GLY A 7 -6.09 21.73 -12.39
C GLY A 7 -6.30 22.91 -11.45
N GLN A 8 -6.43 24.10 -12.02
CA GLN A 8 -6.73 25.31 -11.26
C GLN A 8 -8.24 25.36 -10.99
N VAL A 9 -8.63 24.92 -9.81
CA VAL A 9 -10.02 24.86 -9.36
C VAL A 9 -10.13 25.35 -7.91
N ASP A 10 -11.19 26.09 -7.61
CA ASP A 10 -11.51 26.44 -6.22
C ASP A 10 -12.21 25.26 -5.54
N ILE A 11 -11.77 24.95 -4.34
CA ILE A 11 -12.31 23.86 -3.53
C ILE A 11 -12.69 24.41 -2.16
N ASP A 12 -13.97 24.30 -1.82
CA ASP A 12 -14.46 24.52 -0.45
C ASP A 12 -13.97 23.37 0.43
N LEU A 13 -12.93 23.63 1.24
CA LEU A 13 -12.28 22.61 2.06
C LEU A 13 -13.17 22.10 3.20
N ALA A 14 -14.10 22.92 3.71
CA ALA A 14 -15.05 22.50 4.72
C ALA A 14 -16.05 21.49 4.12
N LYS A 15 -16.59 21.81 2.95
CA LYS A 15 -17.47 20.89 2.21
C LYS A 15 -16.73 19.64 1.77
N PHE A 16 -15.45 19.76 1.41
CA PHE A 16 -14.60 18.60 1.07
C PHE A 16 -14.47 17.67 2.27
N ASP A 17 -14.19 18.19 3.46
CA ASP A 17 -14.07 17.43 4.71
C ASP A 17 -15.39 16.73 5.08
N GLU A 18 -16.53 17.44 4.95
CA GLU A 18 -17.86 16.84 5.13
C GLU A 18 -18.10 15.64 4.20
N VAL A 19 -17.76 15.78 2.92
CA VAL A 19 -17.91 14.70 1.93
C VAL A 19 -17.01 13.51 2.29
N VAL A 20 -15.74 13.75 2.68
CA VAL A 20 -14.85 12.68 3.11
C VAL A 20 -15.41 11.94 4.32
N HIS A 21 -15.84 12.67 5.35
CA HIS A 21 -16.43 12.08 6.56
C HIS A 21 -17.71 11.30 6.29
N GLN A 22 -18.58 11.79 5.43
CA GLN A 22 -19.89 11.20 5.16
C GLN A 22 -19.81 9.98 4.24
N TYR A 23 -18.92 9.99 3.24
CA TYR A 23 -18.96 9.00 2.15
C TYR A 23 -17.74 8.08 2.09
N ILE A 24 -16.66 8.35 2.84
CA ILE A 24 -15.48 7.51 2.85
C ILE A 24 -15.29 6.88 4.24
N PRO A 25 -15.73 5.62 4.42
CA PRO A 25 -15.45 4.91 5.68
C PRO A 25 -13.95 4.83 5.92
N SER A 26 -13.52 5.01 7.17
CA SER A 26 -12.09 5.05 7.54
C SER A 26 -11.80 4.17 8.76
N GLY A 27 -10.52 3.89 9.03
CA GLY A 27 -10.11 2.98 10.08
C GLY A 27 -10.58 1.56 9.79
N HIS A 28 -11.30 0.95 10.71
CA HIS A 28 -11.89 -0.38 10.55
C HIS A 28 -13.24 -0.39 9.82
N ASN A 29 -13.85 0.77 9.61
CA ASN A 29 -15.14 0.88 8.97
C ASN A 29 -15.06 0.59 7.46
N ILE A 30 -16.14 0.04 6.93
CA ILE A 30 -16.37 -0.27 5.51
C ILE A 30 -17.81 0.14 5.15
N HIS A 31 -18.16 0.13 3.88
CA HIS A 31 -19.53 0.37 3.43
C HIS A 31 -20.46 -0.76 3.90
N ASN A 32 -21.73 -0.43 4.14
CA ASN A 32 -22.75 -1.43 4.53
C ASN A 32 -23.10 -2.36 3.35
N THR A 33 -22.99 -1.85 2.12
CA THR A 33 -23.21 -2.59 0.88
C THR A 33 -22.08 -2.26 -0.09
N PRO A 34 -21.70 -3.18 -0.99
CA PRO A 34 -20.69 -2.91 -2.00
C PRO A 34 -21.04 -1.69 -2.86
N ILE A 35 -20.11 -0.77 -3.06
CA ILE A 35 -20.23 0.30 -4.06
C ILE A 35 -20.10 -0.29 -5.47
N GLN A 36 -19.22 -1.26 -5.60
CA GLN A 36 -19.02 -2.05 -6.81
C GLN A 36 -18.43 -3.40 -6.44
N GLU A 37 -18.54 -4.37 -7.34
CA GLU A 37 -17.97 -5.70 -7.17
C GLU A 37 -16.64 -5.82 -7.91
N PHE A 38 -15.68 -6.44 -7.26
CA PHE A 38 -14.41 -6.81 -7.88
C PHE A 38 -14.42 -8.30 -8.23
N VAL A 39 -14.78 -8.60 -9.45
CA VAL A 39 -15.05 -9.97 -9.92
C VAL A 39 -13.84 -10.91 -9.84
N GLN A 40 -12.61 -10.35 -9.93
CA GLN A 40 -11.37 -11.13 -9.84
C GLN A 40 -11.15 -11.75 -8.44
N LEU A 41 -11.92 -11.37 -7.41
CA LEU A 41 -11.87 -12.09 -6.12
C LEU A 41 -12.18 -13.58 -6.27
N SER A 42 -13.01 -13.97 -7.25
CA SER A 42 -13.34 -15.36 -7.52
C SER A 42 -12.15 -16.18 -8.07
N GLU A 43 -11.11 -15.52 -8.55
CA GLU A 43 -9.92 -16.15 -9.13
C GLU A 43 -8.84 -16.45 -8.08
N LEU A 44 -8.99 -15.91 -6.84
CA LEU A 44 -8.03 -16.13 -5.76
C LEU A 44 -7.84 -17.61 -5.45
N LYS A 45 -6.61 -18.08 -5.40
CA LYS A 45 -6.26 -19.45 -5.00
C LYS A 45 -6.56 -19.69 -3.51
N CYS A 46 -6.49 -18.64 -2.70
CA CYS A 46 -6.90 -18.67 -1.29
C CYS A 46 -8.38 -18.31 -1.05
N LEU A 47 -9.21 -18.30 -2.09
CA LEU A 47 -10.63 -17.93 -2.02
C LEU A 47 -11.40 -18.55 -0.82
N PRO A 48 -11.22 -19.84 -0.45
CA PRO A 48 -11.98 -20.44 0.64
C PRO A 48 -11.87 -19.73 2.00
N ILE A 49 -10.84 -18.91 2.20
CA ILE A 49 -10.67 -18.16 3.47
C ILE A 49 -11.08 -16.69 3.36
N ILE A 50 -11.57 -16.26 2.20
CA ILE A 50 -11.90 -14.87 1.90
C ILE A 50 -13.42 -14.66 2.00
N ASP A 51 -13.83 -13.70 2.81
CA ASP A 51 -15.19 -13.15 2.80
C ASP A 51 -15.32 -12.16 1.65
N VAL A 52 -15.78 -12.65 0.49
CA VAL A 52 -15.93 -11.89 -0.75
C VAL A 52 -16.87 -10.70 -0.58
N HIS A 53 -18.00 -10.88 0.13
CA HIS A 53 -18.96 -9.80 0.37
C HIS A 53 -18.31 -8.66 1.18
N LYS A 54 -17.65 -9.02 2.28
CA LYS A 54 -16.94 -8.05 3.12
C LYS A 54 -15.79 -7.36 2.38
N ALA A 55 -15.07 -8.09 1.51
CA ALA A 55 -14.04 -7.50 0.68
C ALA A 55 -14.64 -6.47 -0.28
N ASN A 56 -15.75 -6.77 -0.96
CA ASN A 56 -16.43 -5.81 -1.84
C ASN A 56 -16.98 -4.60 -1.07
N CYS A 57 -17.50 -4.77 0.14
CA CYS A 57 -17.90 -3.66 1.01
C CYS A 57 -16.74 -2.76 1.44
N ALA A 58 -15.50 -3.25 1.41
CA ALA A 58 -14.33 -2.45 1.78
C ALA A 58 -13.76 -1.59 0.63
N ILE A 59 -14.21 -1.78 -0.61
CA ILE A 59 -13.84 -0.93 -1.75
C ILE A 59 -14.42 0.47 -1.55
N GLY A 60 -13.61 1.50 -1.78
CA GLY A 60 -13.99 2.89 -1.53
C GLY A 60 -13.83 3.32 -0.07
N SER A 61 -13.01 2.61 0.73
CA SER A 61 -12.73 2.96 2.12
C SER A 61 -11.25 3.20 2.38
N LEU A 62 -10.91 4.11 3.32
CA LEU A 62 -9.57 4.62 3.49
C LEU A 62 -8.65 3.67 4.31
N GLY A 63 -9.09 3.13 5.41
CA GLY A 63 -8.22 2.47 6.37
C GLY A 63 -7.61 3.43 7.39
N GLY A 64 -6.73 2.92 8.23
CA GLY A 64 -6.10 3.67 9.30
C GLY A 64 -4.57 3.77 9.17
N GLY A 65 -3.92 4.17 10.24
CA GLY A 65 -2.46 4.33 10.30
C GLY A 65 -1.95 5.47 9.44
N ASN A 66 -1.01 5.19 8.54
CA ASN A 66 -0.42 6.18 7.64
C ASN A 66 -1.26 6.46 6.37
N HIS A 67 -2.46 5.88 6.24
CA HIS A 67 -3.34 6.19 5.13
C HIS A 67 -3.89 7.63 5.22
N PHE A 68 -4.10 8.27 4.07
CA PHE A 68 -4.58 9.65 4.02
C PHE A 68 -5.32 9.98 2.73
N ILE A 69 -6.12 11.05 2.79
CA ILE A 69 -6.69 11.76 1.65
C ILE A 69 -6.22 13.21 1.76
N GLU A 70 -5.57 13.71 0.73
CA GLU A 70 -5.06 15.09 0.67
C GLU A 70 -5.55 15.80 -0.58
N VAL A 71 -5.80 17.10 -0.45
CA VAL A 71 -5.78 18.05 -1.55
C VAL A 71 -4.49 18.84 -1.44
N ASN A 72 -3.66 18.73 -2.45
CA ASN A 72 -2.39 19.43 -2.54
C ASN A 72 -2.46 20.49 -3.63
N GLU A 73 -1.61 21.51 -3.52
CA GLU A 73 -1.44 22.58 -4.50
C GLU A 73 0.03 22.73 -4.89
N ASP A 74 0.31 22.93 -6.17
CA ASP A 74 1.65 23.31 -6.66
C ASP A 74 1.82 24.83 -6.73
N ASP A 75 3.05 25.25 -7.05
CA ASP A 75 3.41 26.69 -7.14
C ASP A 75 2.67 27.45 -8.29
N ASP A 76 2.06 26.72 -9.23
CA ASP A 76 1.22 27.26 -10.32
C ASP A 76 -0.27 27.35 -9.92
N GLY A 77 -0.64 26.97 -8.69
CA GLY A 77 -2.03 26.94 -8.19
C GLY A 77 -2.85 25.75 -8.68
N CYS A 78 -2.23 24.75 -9.32
CA CYS A 78 -2.90 23.52 -9.70
C CYS A 78 -3.13 22.62 -8.49
N LYS A 79 -4.33 22.06 -8.39
CA LYS A 79 -4.75 21.16 -7.30
C LYS A 79 -4.56 19.71 -7.70
N TYR A 80 -4.26 18.89 -6.70
CA TYR A 80 -4.08 17.43 -6.83
C TYR A 80 -4.80 16.73 -5.68
N LEU A 81 -5.70 15.81 -6.00
CA LEU A 81 -6.23 14.87 -5.02
C LEU A 81 -5.25 13.71 -4.90
N VAL A 82 -4.74 13.46 -3.70
CA VAL A 82 -3.80 12.36 -3.41
C VAL A 82 -4.44 11.42 -2.40
N ILE A 83 -4.56 10.14 -2.76
CA ILE A 83 -5.15 9.11 -1.91
C ILE A 83 -4.11 8.03 -1.63
N HIS A 84 -3.76 7.87 -0.36
CA HIS A 84 -2.92 6.79 0.12
C HIS A 84 -3.76 5.75 0.87
N SER A 85 -4.02 4.64 0.22
CA SER A 85 -4.70 3.48 0.80
C SER A 85 -4.24 2.19 0.12
N GLY A 86 -4.48 1.07 0.75
CA GLY A 86 -4.07 -0.26 0.31
C GLY A 86 -5.26 -1.20 0.07
N SER A 87 -4.96 -2.50 0.15
CA SER A 87 -5.89 -3.60 -0.09
C SER A 87 -6.80 -3.92 1.10
N ARG A 88 -6.86 -3.06 2.09
CA ARG A 88 -7.68 -3.23 3.28
C ARG A 88 -7.38 -4.57 3.98
N ASN A 89 -8.37 -5.20 4.60
CA ASN A 89 -8.20 -6.49 5.27
C ASN A 89 -7.90 -7.65 4.30
N LEU A 90 -8.28 -7.53 3.01
CA LEU A 90 -8.04 -8.57 2.00
C LEU A 90 -6.56 -8.95 1.94
N GLY A 91 -5.66 -7.98 1.76
CA GLY A 91 -4.23 -8.25 1.68
C GLY A 91 -3.65 -8.87 2.94
N VAL A 92 -4.15 -8.49 4.11
CA VAL A 92 -3.76 -9.11 5.39
C VAL A 92 -4.15 -10.59 5.43
N ARG A 93 -5.37 -10.93 5.00
CA ARG A 93 -5.86 -12.32 4.95
C ARG A 93 -5.04 -13.18 3.99
N VAL A 94 -4.79 -12.66 2.78
CA VAL A 94 -3.96 -13.35 1.78
C VAL A 94 -2.54 -13.56 2.31
N CYS A 95 -1.90 -12.53 2.85
CA CYS A 95 -0.57 -12.64 3.43
C CYS A 95 -0.51 -13.69 4.56
N GLN A 96 -1.45 -13.66 5.50
CA GLN A 96 -1.51 -14.62 6.61
C GLN A 96 -1.72 -16.07 6.14
N TYR A 97 -2.50 -16.26 5.07
CA TYR A 97 -2.72 -17.60 4.49
C TYR A 97 -1.39 -18.18 3.98
N TYR A 98 -0.67 -17.45 3.15
CA TYR A 98 0.59 -17.93 2.58
C TYR A 98 1.71 -17.99 3.61
N GLN A 99 1.73 -17.12 4.61
CA GLN A 99 2.68 -17.22 5.73
C GLN A 99 2.48 -18.52 6.52
N LYS A 100 1.23 -18.85 6.88
CA LYS A 100 0.93 -20.12 7.57
C LYS A 100 1.27 -21.34 6.71
N MET A 101 1.05 -21.25 5.40
CA MET A 101 1.42 -22.31 4.46
C MET A 101 2.95 -22.48 4.41
N ALA A 102 3.71 -21.39 4.33
CA ALA A 102 5.16 -21.42 4.39
C ALA A 102 5.69 -22.07 5.67
N GLU A 103 5.16 -21.66 6.82
CA GLU A 103 5.52 -22.23 8.13
C GLU A 103 5.21 -23.74 8.19
N SER A 104 4.04 -24.15 7.68
CA SER A 104 3.65 -25.57 7.63
C SER A 104 4.57 -26.39 6.71
N LEU A 105 4.89 -25.88 5.51
CA LEU A 105 5.77 -26.56 4.56
C LEU A 105 7.20 -26.67 5.10
N CYS A 106 7.76 -25.60 5.65
CA CYS A 106 9.08 -25.63 6.26
C CYS A 106 9.16 -26.62 7.43
N SER A 107 8.11 -26.68 8.28
CA SER A 107 8.10 -27.60 9.42
C SER A 107 7.95 -29.07 9.03
N ARG A 108 7.35 -29.36 7.87
CA ARG A 108 7.13 -30.75 7.38
C ARG A 108 8.21 -31.24 6.41
N GLY A 109 9.09 -30.37 5.92
CA GLY A 109 9.95 -30.60 4.77
C GLY A 109 9.20 -30.38 3.44
N PHE A 110 9.90 -29.85 2.45
CA PHE A 110 9.32 -29.57 1.10
C PHE A 110 9.12 -30.82 0.23
N ALA A 111 9.55 -31.97 0.71
CA ALA A 111 9.30 -33.21 -0.04
C ALA A 111 7.78 -33.43 -0.10
N ASP A 112 7.23 -33.49 -1.31
CA ASP A 112 5.84 -33.90 -1.47
C ASP A 112 5.70 -35.36 -1.05
N ARG A 113 5.23 -35.55 0.18
CA ARG A 113 5.01 -36.90 0.74
C ARG A 113 4.07 -37.70 -0.14
N ASN A 114 3.14 -37.06 -0.81
CA ASN A 114 2.18 -37.73 -1.69
C ASN A 114 2.86 -38.20 -2.97
N GLU A 115 3.74 -37.37 -3.57
CA GLU A 115 4.53 -37.80 -4.74
C GLU A 115 5.42 -38.98 -4.39
N ILE A 116 6.13 -38.95 -3.29
CA ILE A 116 6.95 -40.09 -2.82
C ILE A 116 6.10 -41.35 -2.60
N ILE A 117 4.95 -41.22 -1.95
CA ILE A 117 4.04 -42.32 -1.70
C ILE A 117 3.51 -42.89 -3.03
N GLN A 118 3.11 -42.04 -3.97
CA GLN A 118 2.59 -42.47 -5.27
C GLN A 118 3.68 -43.13 -6.10
N HIS A 119 4.87 -42.55 -6.14
CA HIS A 119 6.01 -43.11 -6.88
C HIS A 119 6.38 -44.50 -6.35
N LEU A 120 6.55 -44.66 -5.04
CA LEU A 120 6.87 -45.92 -4.42
C LEU A 120 5.77 -46.98 -4.59
N LYS A 121 4.52 -46.55 -4.59
CA LYS A 121 3.38 -47.47 -4.91
C LYS A 121 3.39 -47.92 -6.37
N ALA A 122 3.70 -47.01 -7.29
CA ALA A 122 3.80 -47.31 -8.72
C ALA A 122 4.95 -48.29 -9.01
N GLU A 123 6.04 -48.21 -8.25
CA GLU A 123 7.20 -49.09 -8.35
C GLU A 123 7.03 -50.40 -7.57
N GLY A 124 5.88 -50.62 -6.91
CA GLY A 124 5.65 -51.84 -6.10
C GLY A 124 6.42 -51.85 -4.78
N ARG A 125 7.00 -50.74 -4.36
CA ARG A 125 7.87 -50.58 -3.15
C ARG A 125 7.11 -50.01 -1.97
N ALA A 126 5.84 -50.31 -1.82
CA ALA A 126 4.99 -49.78 -0.76
C ALA A 126 5.50 -50.01 0.66
N ASN A 127 6.25 -51.09 0.87
CA ASN A 127 6.91 -51.42 2.16
C ASN A 127 8.02 -50.43 2.53
N GLU A 128 8.57 -49.68 1.61
CA GLU A 128 9.64 -48.72 1.84
C GLU A 128 9.13 -47.32 2.15
N ILE A 129 7.81 -47.06 2.00
CA ILE A 129 7.20 -45.74 2.18
C ILE A 129 7.58 -45.10 3.52
N GLN A 130 7.43 -45.87 4.61
CA GLN A 130 7.68 -45.36 5.95
C GLN A 130 9.17 -45.01 6.17
N THR A 131 10.07 -45.81 5.59
CA THR A 131 11.52 -45.61 5.65
C THR A 131 11.90 -44.37 4.87
N GLU A 132 11.39 -44.18 3.64
CA GLU A 132 11.70 -42.98 2.80
C GLU A 132 11.10 -41.73 3.41
N LEU A 133 9.88 -41.78 3.90
CA LEU A 133 9.28 -40.63 4.60
C LEU A 133 10.02 -40.22 5.87
N SER A 134 10.66 -41.18 6.57
CA SER A 134 11.46 -40.94 7.78
C SER A 134 12.78 -40.21 7.48
N LYS A 135 13.29 -40.29 6.23
CA LYS A 135 14.50 -39.59 5.78
C LYS A 135 14.27 -38.10 5.50
N ILE A 136 13.01 -37.68 5.33
CA ILE A 136 12.64 -36.28 5.11
C ILE A 136 12.86 -35.54 6.42
N LYS A 137 13.91 -34.72 6.43
CA LYS A 137 14.20 -33.85 7.57
C LYS A 137 13.40 -32.57 7.46
N PRO A 138 12.72 -32.10 8.52
CA PRO A 138 12.13 -30.75 8.50
C PRO A 138 13.22 -29.72 8.28
N ILE A 139 12.87 -28.67 7.52
CA ILE A 139 13.76 -27.53 7.35
C ILE A 139 13.63 -26.68 8.61
N SER A 140 14.70 -26.59 9.40
CA SER A 140 14.74 -25.72 10.56
C SER A 140 15.02 -24.29 10.11
N VAL A 141 13.97 -23.48 9.96
CA VAL A 141 14.10 -22.04 9.75
C VAL A 141 13.50 -21.29 10.95
N PRO A 142 14.07 -20.16 11.36
CA PRO A 142 13.46 -19.30 12.37
C PRO A 142 12.06 -18.89 11.95
N ASN A 143 11.15 -18.71 12.91
CA ASN A 143 9.82 -18.14 12.67
C ASN A 143 9.96 -16.79 11.96
N GLY A 144 9.18 -16.58 10.92
CA GLY A 144 9.23 -15.37 10.09
C GLY A 144 10.22 -15.43 8.92
N LEU A 145 11.06 -16.47 8.82
CA LEU A 145 11.91 -16.76 7.65
C LEU A 145 11.41 -17.95 6.84
N ALA A 146 10.24 -18.47 7.17
CA ALA A 146 9.59 -19.52 6.40
C ALA A 146 9.29 -19.02 4.97
N TYR A 147 9.46 -19.90 4.00
CA TYR A 147 9.34 -19.56 2.57
C TYR A 147 8.50 -20.60 1.82
N ILE A 148 8.08 -20.24 0.63
CA ILE A 148 7.35 -21.09 -0.30
C ILE A 148 8.09 -21.15 -1.64
N THR A 149 7.92 -22.26 -2.36
CA THR A 149 8.50 -22.50 -3.68
C THR A 149 7.52 -23.26 -4.56
N GLY A 150 7.82 -23.39 -5.85
CA GLY A 150 7.02 -24.15 -6.80
C GLY A 150 5.60 -23.62 -6.96
N GLU A 151 4.63 -24.51 -7.08
CA GLU A 151 3.23 -24.18 -7.35
C GLU A 151 2.63 -23.23 -6.29
N VAL A 152 2.97 -23.40 -5.02
CA VAL A 152 2.47 -22.53 -3.95
C VAL A 152 3.01 -21.09 -4.09
N GLN A 153 4.23 -20.93 -4.56
CA GLN A 153 4.80 -19.63 -4.87
C GLN A 153 4.08 -18.95 -6.04
N GLU A 154 3.77 -19.71 -7.09
CA GLU A 154 3.00 -19.20 -8.24
C GLU A 154 1.58 -18.78 -7.82
N HIS A 155 0.93 -19.56 -6.96
CA HIS A 155 -0.36 -19.19 -6.38
C HIS A 155 -0.29 -17.88 -5.59
N TYR A 156 0.76 -17.69 -4.78
CA TYR A 156 0.98 -16.45 -4.05
C TYR A 156 1.19 -15.26 -4.98
N PHE A 157 1.99 -15.42 -6.03
CA PHE A 157 2.21 -14.36 -7.01
C PHE A 157 0.94 -13.96 -7.72
N HIS A 158 0.13 -14.92 -8.13
CA HIS A 158 -1.18 -14.70 -8.72
C HIS A 158 -2.11 -13.93 -7.77
N ASP A 159 -2.28 -14.40 -6.55
CA ASP A 159 -3.16 -13.76 -5.57
C ASP A 159 -2.67 -12.36 -5.17
N MET A 160 -1.35 -12.16 -5.08
CA MET A 160 -0.77 -10.84 -4.82
C MET A 160 -1.12 -9.85 -5.94
N GLN A 161 -1.08 -10.26 -7.22
CA GLN A 161 -1.46 -9.40 -8.34
C GLN A 161 -2.94 -8.99 -8.26
N ILE A 162 -3.83 -9.93 -7.95
CA ILE A 162 -5.26 -9.65 -7.72
C ILE A 162 -5.44 -8.63 -6.58
N VAL A 163 -4.73 -8.81 -5.47
CA VAL A 163 -4.77 -7.89 -4.32
C VAL A 163 -4.24 -6.49 -4.69
N GLN A 164 -3.26 -6.38 -5.59
CA GLN A 164 -2.79 -5.08 -6.08
C GLN A 164 -3.84 -4.38 -6.95
N MET A 165 -4.50 -5.11 -7.87
CA MET A 165 -5.60 -4.57 -8.68
C MET A 165 -6.77 -4.13 -7.78
N TYR A 166 -7.11 -4.92 -6.77
CA TYR A 166 -8.11 -4.54 -5.77
C TYR A 166 -7.73 -3.25 -5.02
N ALA A 167 -6.48 -3.11 -4.59
CA ALA A 167 -6.02 -1.89 -3.92
C ALA A 167 -6.05 -0.67 -4.85
N GLN A 168 -5.80 -0.85 -6.14
CA GLN A 168 -5.93 0.19 -7.15
C GLN A 168 -7.40 0.62 -7.27
N MET A 169 -8.32 -0.32 -7.49
CA MET A 169 -9.75 -0.06 -7.55
C MET A 169 -10.26 0.64 -6.29
N ASN A 170 -9.81 0.22 -5.11
CA ASN A 170 -10.17 0.88 -3.85
C ASN A 170 -9.86 2.39 -3.87
N ARG A 171 -8.66 2.79 -4.30
CA ARG A 171 -8.27 4.20 -4.39
C ARG A 171 -9.03 4.97 -5.47
N GLU A 172 -9.24 4.36 -6.62
CA GLU A 172 -10.01 4.95 -7.73
C GLU A 172 -11.48 5.17 -7.33
N THR A 173 -12.08 4.22 -6.61
CA THR A 173 -13.46 4.34 -6.11
C THR A 173 -13.59 5.49 -5.11
N MET A 174 -12.63 5.65 -4.17
CA MET A 174 -12.65 6.81 -3.27
C MET A 174 -12.56 8.13 -4.04
N ALA A 175 -11.64 8.23 -5.01
CA ALA A 175 -11.53 9.43 -5.84
C ALA A 175 -12.83 9.71 -6.60
N TYR A 176 -13.43 8.69 -7.23
CA TYR A 176 -14.70 8.83 -7.92
C TYR A 176 -15.82 9.35 -7.01
N ILE A 177 -15.98 8.77 -5.81
CA ILE A 177 -17.00 9.20 -4.83
C ILE A 177 -16.80 10.67 -4.48
N ILE A 178 -15.57 11.07 -4.11
CA ILE A 178 -15.25 12.45 -3.71
C ILE A 178 -15.55 13.43 -4.84
N LEU A 179 -15.02 13.16 -6.04
CA LEU A 179 -15.17 14.04 -7.19
C LEU A 179 -16.64 14.17 -7.61
N ALA A 180 -17.38 13.06 -7.65
CA ALA A 180 -18.81 13.06 -8.00
C ALA A 180 -19.65 13.88 -7.01
N LYS A 181 -19.37 13.74 -5.69
CA LYS A 181 -20.11 14.48 -4.64
C LYS A 181 -19.81 15.98 -4.64
N LEU A 182 -18.63 16.37 -5.06
CA LEU A 182 -18.21 17.78 -5.13
C LEU A 182 -18.44 18.40 -6.51
N GLY A 183 -18.84 17.64 -7.52
CA GLY A 183 -18.95 18.11 -8.90
C GLY A 183 -17.60 18.48 -9.53
N LEU A 184 -16.50 17.96 -9.00
CA LEU A 184 -15.15 18.20 -9.51
C LEU A 184 -14.85 17.28 -10.68
N LYS A 185 -13.98 17.74 -11.59
CA LYS A 185 -13.54 17.00 -12.78
C LYS A 185 -12.04 16.76 -12.74
N ILE A 186 -11.61 15.66 -13.34
CA ILE A 186 -10.18 15.38 -13.57
C ILE A 186 -9.66 16.34 -14.63
N SER A 187 -8.52 16.96 -14.37
CA SER A 187 -7.84 17.78 -15.37
C SER A 187 -7.28 16.89 -16.48
N MET A 188 -7.52 17.28 -17.72
CA MET A 188 -6.98 16.57 -18.90
C MET A 188 -5.50 16.91 -19.18
N ALA A 189 -4.92 17.88 -18.48
CA ALA A 189 -3.54 18.34 -18.72
C ALA A 189 -2.49 17.33 -18.24
N ILE A 190 -2.80 16.55 -17.20
CA ILE A 190 -1.92 15.53 -16.65
C ILE A 190 -2.76 14.26 -16.43
N GLN A 191 -2.23 13.11 -16.82
CA GLN A 191 -2.92 11.84 -16.56
C GLN A 191 -2.82 11.46 -15.07
N PRO A 192 -3.91 10.95 -14.48
CA PRO A 192 -3.84 10.34 -13.16
C PRO A 192 -2.85 9.17 -13.15
N PHE A 193 -2.13 8.99 -12.03
CA PHE A 193 -1.16 7.91 -11.93
C PHE A 193 -1.12 7.26 -10.55
N HIS A 194 -0.67 6.01 -10.52
CA HIS A 194 -0.49 5.23 -9.30
C HIS A 194 0.98 5.06 -8.97
N THR A 195 1.29 5.10 -7.66
CA THR A 195 2.58 4.69 -7.13
C THR A 195 2.35 3.60 -6.09
N VAL A 196 2.93 2.42 -6.33
CA VAL A 196 2.74 1.25 -5.46
C VAL A 196 4.04 0.95 -4.71
N HIS A 197 3.92 0.56 -3.46
CA HIS A 197 5.02 0.09 -2.63
C HIS A 197 4.62 -1.20 -1.89
N ASN A 198 5.60 -1.95 -1.38
CA ASN A 198 5.40 -3.23 -0.70
C ASN A 198 4.76 -4.30 -1.60
N TYR A 199 5.47 -4.68 -2.66
CA TYR A 199 5.02 -5.70 -3.61
C TYR A 199 6.21 -6.37 -4.30
N ILE A 200 5.94 -7.45 -5.02
CA ILE A 200 6.90 -8.09 -5.91
C ILE A 200 6.67 -7.57 -7.33
N ASP A 201 7.71 -6.98 -7.91
CA ASP A 201 7.68 -6.39 -9.25
C ASP A 201 8.28 -7.37 -10.26
N PHE A 202 7.50 -7.73 -11.28
CA PHE A 202 7.87 -8.61 -12.38
C PHE A 202 8.16 -7.84 -13.68
N SER A 203 8.10 -6.52 -13.66
CA SER A 203 8.19 -5.67 -14.86
C SER A 203 9.62 -5.41 -15.35
N THR A 204 10.63 -5.83 -14.61
CA THR A 204 12.07 -5.69 -14.94
C THR A 204 12.66 -7.01 -15.42
N SER A 205 13.90 -7.00 -15.87
CA SER A 205 14.65 -8.20 -16.29
C SER A 205 14.87 -9.24 -15.18
N GLY A 206 14.34 -9.00 -13.99
CA GLY A 206 14.35 -9.88 -12.83
C GLY A 206 13.18 -9.60 -11.90
N ILE A 207 13.02 -10.45 -10.89
CA ILE A 207 12.00 -10.28 -9.85
C ILE A 207 12.56 -9.36 -8.76
N ILE A 208 11.92 -8.22 -8.51
CA ILE A 208 12.34 -7.27 -7.48
C ILE A 208 11.29 -7.22 -6.37
N LEU A 209 11.70 -7.58 -5.16
CA LEU A 209 10.88 -7.37 -3.96
C LEU A 209 11.07 -5.93 -3.47
N ARG A 210 9.99 -5.13 -3.54
CA ARG A 210 9.97 -3.76 -3.04
C ARG A 210 9.30 -3.70 -1.68
N LYS A 211 10.03 -3.23 -0.67
CA LYS A 211 9.55 -3.01 0.69
C LYS A 211 10.01 -1.64 1.18
N GLY A 212 9.08 -0.70 1.38
CA GLY A 212 9.43 0.68 1.68
C GLY A 212 10.10 1.40 0.49
N ALA A 213 9.89 0.89 -0.72
CA ALA A 213 10.41 1.42 -1.97
C ALA A 213 9.34 1.39 -3.05
N VAL A 214 9.44 2.30 -4.00
CA VAL A 214 8.59 2.39 -5.18
C VAL A 214 9.40 2.18 -6.44
N ARG A 215 8.74 1.77 -7.52
CA ARG A 215 9.37 1.67 -8.84
C ARG A 215 9.72 3.05 -9.37
N ALA A 216 10.90 3.18 -9.97
CA ALA A 216 11.42 4.40 -10.55
C ALA A 216 12.17 4.10 -11.85
N ASN A 217 11.51 3.39 -12.79
CA ASN A 217 12.06 3.13 -14.11
C ASN A 217 12.30 4.44 -14.87
N GLN A 218 13.15 4.40 -15.88
CA GLN A 218 13.43 5.57 -16.71
C GLN A 218 12.14 6.17 -17.29
N GLY A 219 11.88 7.44 -16.98
CA GLY A 219 10.71 8.18 -17.44
C GLY A 219 9.41 7.88 -16.69
N GLU A 220 9.40 6.95 -15.73
CA GLU A 220 8.20 6.61 -14.96
C GLU A 220 7.87 7.71 -13.94
N GLN A 221 6.60 8.16 -13.94
CA GLN A 221 6.11 9.13 -12.97
C GLN A 221 5.75 8.47 -11.65
N LEU A 222 6.15 9.10 -10.54
CA LEU A 222 5.89 8.60 -9.18
C LEU A 222 5.73 9.75 -8.19
N ILE A 223 5.15 9.43 -7.02
CA ILE A 223 5.00 10.38 -5.90
C ILE A 223 5.72 9.86 -4.66
N ILE A 224 6.42 10.76 -3.97
CA ILE A 224 7.10 10.51 -2.69
C ILE A 224 6.50 11.45 -1.64
N PRO A 225 5.61 10.98 -0.75
CA PRO A 225 5.01 11.80 0.30
C PRO A 225 6.01 12.09 1.42
N MET A 226 5.95 13.29 1.95
CA MET A 226 6.76 13.72 3.09
C MET A 226 5.99 13.57 4.40
N ASN A 227 5.08 14.49 4.67
CA ASN A 227 4.23 14.51 5.86
C ASN A 227 3.01 15.41 5.63
N MET A 228 2.12 15.51 6.62
CA MET A 228 0.85 16.24 6.54
C MET A 228 0.99 17.75 6.27
N ARG A 229 2.17 18.35 6.44
CA ARG A 229 2.44 19.78 6.22
C ARG A 229 3.28 20.01 4.97
N ASP A 230 4.37 19.25 4.82
CA ASP A 230 5.37 19.51 3.78
C ASP A 230 4.92 18.98 2.41
N GLY A 231 3.94 18.06 2.39
CA GLY A 231 3.31 17.56 1.16
C GLY A 231 4.07 16.42 0.50
N SER A 232 4.20 16.47 -0.81
CA SER A 232 4.74 15.37 -1.60
C SER A 232 5.58 15.87 -2.78
N LEU A 233 6.51 15.02 -3.23
CA LEU A 233 7.31 15.25 -4.43
C LEU A 233 6.71 14.47 -5.59
N ILE A 234 6.34 15.11 -6.68
CA ILE A 234 6.06 14.47 -7.96
C ILE A 234 7.39 14.36 -8.70
N CYS A 235 7.79 13.14 -9.01
CA CYS A 235 9.09 12.80 -9.57
C CYS A 235 8.97 12.00 -10.85
N VAL A 236 10.08 11.95 -11.59
CA VAL A 236 10.28 11.04 -12.73
C VAL A 236 11.49 10.17 -12.44
N GLY A 237 11.33 8.87 -12.58
CA GLY A 237 12.37 7.87 -12.36
C GLY A 237 13.52 8.01 -13.35
N LYS A 238 14.74 7.77 -12.88
CA LYS A 238 15.97 7.76 -13.69
C LYS A 238 16.38 6.37 -14.16
N GLY A 239 15.67 5.32 -13.72
CA GLY A 239 15.96 3.93 -14.10
C GLY A 239 17.34 3.47 -13.65
N ASN A 240 17.80 3.91 -12.47
CA ASN A 240 19.15 3.58 -11.99
C ASN A 240 19.24 2.11 -11.51
N PRO A 241 20.03 1.25 -12.17
CA PRO A 241 20.15 -0.16 -11.82
C PRO A 241 20.85 -0.40 -10.47
N ASP A 242 21.74 0.49 -10.04
CA ASP A 242 22.43 0.40 -8.74
C ASP A 242 21.46 0.46 -7.56
N TRP A 243 20.29 1.04 -7.80
CA TRP A 243 19.18 1.14 -6.85
C TRP A 243 18.01 0.20 -7.20
N ASN A 244 18.23 -0.86 -7.98
CA ASN A 244 17.19 -1.76 -8.46
C ASN A 244 15.99 -1.01 -9.06
N PHE A 245 16.24 0.04 -9.84
CA PHE A 245 15.20 0.87 -10.47
C PHE A 245 14.17 1.38 -9.46
N SER A 246 14.61 1.79 -8.27
CA SER A 246 13.76 2.12 -7.13
C SER A 246 14.02 3.51 -6.59
N ALA A 247 13.01 4.07 -5.90
CA ALA A 247 13.09 5.27 -5.10
C ALA A 247 12.43 5.03 -3.73
N PRO A 248 12.68 5.87 -2.71
CA PRO A 248 12.00 5.74 -1.42
C PRO A 248 10.49 5.97 -1.58
N HIS A 249 9.70 5.29 -0.77
CA HIS A 249 8.24 5.41 -0.78
C HIS A 249 7.69 6.57 0.04
N GLY A 250 8.56 7.34 0.71
CA GLY A 250 8.23 8.47 1.59
C GLY A 250 9.43 9.00 2.36
N ALA A 251 9.24 10.03 3.15
CA ALA A 251 10.31 10.72 3.89
C ALA A 251 11.04 9.84 4.91
N GLY A 252 10.38 8.81 5.43
CA GLY A 252 10.87 8.07 6.60
C GLY A 252 10.75 8.88 7.90
N ARG A 253 10.83 8.18 9.01
CA ARG A 253 10.59 8.76 10.35
C ARG A 253 11.90 9.05 11.07
N LEU A 254 11.89 10.12 11.88
CA LEU A 254 12.94 10.45 12.85
C LEU A 254 12.71 9.72 14.17
N MET A 255 11.46 9.42 14.51
CA MET A 255 11.07 8.77 15.74
C MET A 255 9.99 7.71 15.52
N SER A 256 9.95 6.70 16.40
CA SER A 256 8.90 5.68 16.37
C SER A 256 7.53 6.30 16.69
N ARG A 257 6.43 5.61 16.32
CA ARG A 257 5.06 6.04 16.65
C ARG A 257 4.89 6.27 18.16
N LYS A 258 5.37 5.32 18.96
CA LYS A 258 5.31 5.41 20.42
C LYS A 258 6.05 6.66 20.93
N LYS A 259 7.30 6.89 20.50
CA LYS A 259 8.07 8.06 20.90
C LYS A 259 7.40 9.37 20.48
N ALA A 260 6.79 9.43 19.31
CA ALA A 260 6.06 10.61 18.86
C ALA A 260 4.88 10.93 19.80
N LYS A 261 4.06 9.93 20.15
CA LYS A 261 2.94 10.10 21.11
C LYS A 261 3.42 10.52 22.52
N GLU A 262 4.60 10.07 22.95
CA GLU A 262 5.16 10.39 24.25
C GLU A 262 5.85 11.78 24.32
N SER A 263 6.37 12.28 23.20
CA SER A 263 7.24 13.47 23.17
C SER A 263 6.65 14.69 22.46
N LEU A 264 5.55 14.55 21.74
CA LEU A 264 4.89 15.64 21.04
C LEU A 264 3.58 16.00 21.74
N SER A 265 3.13 17.27 21.58
CA SER A 265 1.83 17.71 22.08
C SER A 265 0.88 18.08 20.93
N VAL A 266 -0.42 17.99 21.20
CA VAL A 266 -1.46 18.42 20.24
C VAL A 266 -1.33 19.91 19.91
N GLU A 267 -0.92 20.74 20.89
CA GLU A 267 -0.67 22.17 20.67
C GLU A 267 0.44 22.40 19.65
N GLN A 268 1.59 21.72 19.80
CA GLN A 268 2.69 21.77 18.81
C GLN A 268 2.22 21.30 17.44
N PHE A 269 1.44 20.22 17.40
CA PHE A 269 0.89 19.68 16.16
C PHE A 269 -0.06 20.68 15.49
N THR A 270 -0.98 21.29 16.24
CA THR A 270 -1.90 22.32 15.72
C THR A 270 -1.13 23.52 15.16
N ASN A 271 -0.12 24.02 15.89
CA ASN A 271 0.68 25.16 15.47
C ASN A 271 1.44 24.90 14.16
N VAL A 272 1.94 23.68 13.96
CA VAL A 272 2.66 23.29 12.74
C VAL A 272 1.71 23.12 11.55
N MET A 273 0.43 22.78 11.78
CA MET A 273 -0.58 22.53 10.78
C MET A 273 -1.47 23.74 10.44
N ASN A 274 -1.14 24.94 10.94
CA ASN A 274 -1.98 26.14 10.84
C ASN A 274 -2.37 26.56 9.40
N ASN A 275 -1.59 26.15 8.40
CA ASN A 275 -1.85 26.44 6.99
C ASN A 275 -2.52 25.29 6.23
N VAL A 276 -2.88 24.19 6.92
CA VAL A 276 -3.51 23.01 6.31
C VAL A 276 -4.85 22.78 7.00
N TYR A 277 -5.93 22.80 6.24
CA TYR A 277 -7.24 22.43 6.76
C TYR A 277 -7.24 20.92 7.10
N SER A 278 -7.44 20.56 8.36
CA SER A 278 -7.47 19.16 8.78
C SER A 278 -8.32 18.97 10.04
N SER A 279 -9.33 18.12 9.94
CA SER A 279 -10.11 17.62 11.08
C SER A 279 -9.41 16.47 11.82
N SER A 280 -8.21 16.09 11.39
CA SER A 280 -7.44 14.96 11.92
C SER A 280 -6.32 15.36 12.88
N VAL A 281 -6.17 16.64 13.21
CA VAL A 281 -5.16 17.11 14.18
C VAL A 281 -5.67 16.87 15.60
N CYS A 282 -5.28 15.75 16.21
CA CYS A 282 -5.74 15.36 17.53
C CYS A 282 -4.75 14.36 18.18
N GLU A 283 -4.99 13.96 19.41
CA GLU A 283 -4.17 13.02 20.17
C GLU A 283 -4.04 11.64 19.46
N ALA A 284 -5.13 11.14 18.87
CA ALA A 284 -5.15 9.84 18.19
C ALA A 284 -4.17 9.79 17.00
N THR A 285 -3.94 10.91 16.32
CA THR A 285 -3.07 11.03 15.14
C THR A 285 -1.70 11.68 15.44
N LEU A 286 -1.37 11.92 16.71
CA LEU A 286 -0.16 12.62 17.13
C LEU A 286 1.13 11.94 16.64
N ASP A 287 1.11 10.63 16.46
CA ASP A 287 2.20 9.88 15.88
C ASP A 287 2.47 10.19 14.39
N GLU A 288 1.51 10.79 13.70
CA GLU A 288 1.64 11.22 12.29
C GLU A 288 2.01 12.72 12.16
N ALA A 289 2.23 13.42 13.26
CA ALA A 289 2.63 14.83 13.25
C ALA A 289 3.89 15.07 12.40
N PRO A 290 3.98 16.19 11.66
CA PRO A 290 5.09 16.49 10.75
C PRO A 290 6.47 16.37 11.40
N MET A 291 6.60 16.71 12.70
CA MET A 291 7.85 16.66 13.45
C MET A 291 8.40 15.23 13.63
N ALA A 292 7.58 14.20 13.41
CA ALA A 292 8.00 12.81 13.49
C ALA A 292 8.80 12.33 12.25
N TYR A 293 8.85 13.14 11.20
CA TYR A 293 9.41 12.77 9.89
C TYR A 293 10.70 13.52 9.57
N LYS A 294 11.51 12.93 8.68
CA LYS A 294 12.73 13.57 8.16
C LYS A 294 12.37 14.83 7.35
N PRO A 295 13.20 15.87 7.39
CA PRO A 295 13.00 17.07 6.60
C PRO A 295 13.01 16.76 5.09
N MET A 296 12.11 17.40 4.33
CA MET A 296 12.01 17.25 2.87
C MET A 296 13.35 17.49 2.17
N ARG A 297 14.11 18.50 2.60
CA ARG A 297 15.41 18.83 1.98
C ARG A 297 16.38 17.66 2.02
N ALA A 298 16.47 16.99 3.18
CA ALA A 298 17.35 15.82 3.33
C ALA A 298 16.94 14.65 2.40
N ILE A 299 15.64 14.51 2.12
CA ILE A 299 15.15 13.50 1.18
C ILE A 299 15.51 13.91 -0.25
N ILE A 300 15.26 15.17 -0.65
CA ILE A 300 15.60 15.66 -1.99
C ILE A 300 17.09 15.46 -2.28
N ASP A 301 17.96 15.78 -1.32
CA ASP A 301 19.40 15.62 -1.47
C ASP A 301 19.80 14.13 -1.60
N ALA A 302 19.08 13.22 -0.95
CA ALA A 302 19.39 11.77 -0.95
C ALA A 302 18.85 11.00 -2.16
N ILE A 303 17.87 11.53 -2.91
CA ILE A 303 17.21 10.79 -4.00
C ILE A 303 17.68 11.17 -5.39
N GLN A 304 18.67 12.05 -5.50
CA GLN A 304 19.14 12.61 -6.77
C GLN A 304 19.60 11.54 -7.77
N ASP A 305 20.12 10.42 -7.30
CA ASP A 305 20.56 9.33 -8.17
C ASP A 305 19.42 8.47 -8.73
N THR A 306 18.24 8.52 -8.11
CA THR A 306 17.12 7.63 -8.41
C THR A 306 15.98 8.30 -9.16
N VAL A 307 15.74 9.58 -8.90
CA VAL A 307 14.63 10.35 -9.50
C VAL A 307 15.04 11.79 -9.79
N GLU A 308 14.28 12.41 -10.71
CA GLU A 308 14.25 13.85 -10.90
C GLU A 308 12.97 14.41 -10.28
N VAL A 309 13.08 15.36 -9.35
CA VAL A 309 11.93 16.06 -8.76
C VAL A 309 11.38 17.04 -9.78
N LYS A 310 10.14 16.87 -10.21
CA LYS A 310 9.47 17.74 -11.19
C LYS A 310 8.63 18.82 -10.53
N LYS A 311 7.93 18.46 -9.43
CA LYS A 311 7.07 19.39 -8.68
C LYS A 311 7.08 19.06 -7.20
N ILE A 312 6.92 20.08 -6.39
CA ILE A 312 6.56 19.97 -4.97
C ILE A 312 5.10 20.39 -4.87
N ILE A 313 4.28 19.49 -4.33
CA ILE A 313 2.86 19.77 -4.06
C ILE A 313 2.66 19.83 -2.55
N ARG A 314 1.99 20.89 -2.06
CA ARG A 314 1.79 21.15 -0.62
C ARG A 314 0.33 20.95 -0.23
N PRO A 315 0.03 20.28 0.88
CA PRO A 315 -1.34 20.06 1.28
C PRO A 315 -1.99 21.38 1.70
N ILE A 316 -3.18 21.63 1.15
CA ILE A 316 -4.14 22.62 1.64
C ILE A 316 -5.22 21.96 2.49
N TYR A 317 -5.39 20.63 2.31
CA TYR A 317 -6.28 19.77 3.07
C TYR A 317 -5.62 18.42 3.35
N ASN A 318 -5.80 17.88 4.57
CA ASN A 318 -5.37 16.52 4.92
C ASN A 318 -6.38 15.85 5.84
N PHE A 319 -6.72 14.61 5.53
CA PHE A 319 -7.53 13.73 6.35
C PHE A 319 -6.80 12.41 6.64
N LYS A 320 -6.79 12.01 7.92
CA LYS A 320 -6.34 10.70 8.41
C LYS A 320 -7.39 10.10 9.32
N ALA A 321 -7.54 8.77 9.28
CA ALA A 321 -8.42 8.08 10.21
C ALA A 321 -7.88 8.18 11.65
N LYS A 322 -8.78 8.38 12.59
CA LYS A 322 -8.50 8.24 14.03
C LYS A 322 -8.53 6.75 14.37
N GLU A 323 -7.45 6.22 14.94
CA GLU A 323 -7.32 4.84 15.42
C GLU A 323 -7.29 4.79 16.95
#